data_a96ff90997458a127e322b12e571d74b
#
_entry.id   a96ff90997458a127e322b12e571d74b
#
_cell.length_a   1.000
_cell.length_b   1.000
_cell.length_c   1.000
_cell.angle_alpha   90.00
_cell.angle_beta   90.00
_cell.angle_gamma   90.00
#
_symmetry.space_group_name_H-M   'P 1'
#
loop_
_entity.id
_entity.type
_entity.pdbx_description
1 polymer ?
#
loop_
_entity_poly.entity_id
_entity_poly.type
_entity_poly.pdbx_seq_one_letter_code
_entity_poly.pdbx_strand_id
1 'polypeptide(L)'
;MEKRKTMNVLLYSTGEAGERLQGLIRNLVPRDKLEVYNTFEGFSERLRKPMDDIPVAVILAASEDDLLTILSISHLLYDVRFILILPDRDDPTVAIGHSLRPRFLGYKDSDFREVTAVLGKMIGGFYCSGKAKDSAAGQAYAVRQMIGHSRITRNSLHKSA
;
A
#
# COMPACT_ATOMS: atom_id res chain seq x y z
N MET A 1 22.81 -7.05 -21.90
CA MET A 1 21.49 -6.58 -21.86
C MET A 1 21.09 -6.07 -20.48
N GLU A 2 20.53 -4.93 -20.48
CA GLU A 2 20.21 -4.31 -19.24
C GLU A 2 18.96 -4.85 -18.62
N LYS A 3 19.02 -5.17 -17.36
CA LYS A 3 17.89 -5.69 -16.69
C LYS A 3 17.03 -4.55 -16.16
N ARG A 4 15.79 -4.51 -16.58
CA ARG A 4 14.90 -3.49 -16.09
C ARG A 4 14.47 -3.82 -14.68
N LYS A 5 14.50 -2.81 -13.85
CA LYS A 5 13.92 -2.97 -12.54
C LYS A 5 12.42 -3.08 -12.67
N THR A 6 11.88 -4.12 -12.14
CA THR A 6 10.42 -4.28 -12.12
C THR A 6 9.95 -4.10 -10.70
N MET A 7 8.65 -3.92 -10.56
CA MET A 7 8.06 -3.76 -9.26
C MET A 7 7.03 -4.86 -9.06
N ASN A 8 7.19 -5.60 -8.00
CA ASN A 8 6.22 -6.62 -7.63
C ASN A 8 5.37 -6.10 -6.49
N VAL A 9 4.09 -6.40 -6.56
CA VAL A 9 3.15 -6.02 -5.51
C VAL A 9 2.80 -7.28 -4.73
N LEU A 10 3.00 -7.21 -3.41
CA LEU A 10 2.66 -8.29 -2.51
C LEU A 10 1.37 -7.91 -1.80
N LEU A 11 0.39 -8.78 -1.83
CA LEU A 11 -0.88 -8.55 -1.17
C LEU A 11 -1.10 -9.59 -0.10
N TYR A 12 -1.21 -9.15 1.14
CA TYR A 12 -1.62 -10.02 2.23
C TYR A 12 -3.02 -9.65 2.63
N SER A 13 -3.94 -10.58 2.50
CA SER A 13 -5.34 -10.30 2.82
C SER A 13 -6.05 -11.58 3.14
N THR A 14 -7.05 -11.46 4.00
CA THR A 14 -7.90 -12.59 4.36
C THR A 14 -9.34 -12.10 4.41
N GLY A 15 -10.26 -13.04 4.28
CA GLY A 15 -11.67 -12.76 4.46
C GLY A 15 -12.30 -12.05 3.29
N GLU A 16 -13.52 -11.62 3.52
CA GLU A 16 -14.35 -11.02 2.49
C GLU A 16 -13.79 -9.68 2.02
N ALA A 17 -13.36 -8.86 2.97
CA ALA A 17 -12.76 -7.59 2.60
C ALA A 17 -11.50 -7.80 1.77
N GLY A 18 -10.75 -8.87 2.08
CA GLY A 18 -9.58 -9.19 1.30
C GLY A 18 -9.91 -9.55 -0.13
N GLU A 19 -11.01 -10.26 -0.33
CA GLU A 19 -11.41 -10.62 -1.68
C GLU A 19 -11.80 -9.40 -2.49
N ARG A 20 -12.52 -8.47 -1.87
CA ARG A 20 -12.88 -7.23 -2.55
C ARG A 20 -11.64 -6.42 -2.93
N LEU A 21 -10.71 -6.34 -2.00
CA LEU A 21 -9.47 -5.60 -2.23
C LEU A 21 -8.66 -6.26 -3.35
N GLN A 22 -8.57 -7.56 -3.32
CA GLN A 22 -7.82 -8.30 -4.33
C GLN A 22 -8.38 -8.04 -5.72
N GLY A 23 -9.71 -8.03 -5.84
CA GLY A 23 -10.33 -7.75 -7.12
C GLY A 23 -9.99 -6.38 -7.65
N LEU A 24 -9.95 -5.38 -6.76
CA LEU A 24 -9.62 -4.04 -7.18
C LEU A 24 -8.15 -3.92 -7.59
N ILE A 25 -7.27 -4.58 -6.86
CA ILE A 25 -5.85 -4.51 -7.16
C ILE A 25 -5.52 -5.23 -8.46
N ARG A 26 -6.24 -6.28 -8.76
CA ARG A 26 -6.02 -7.00 -10.03
C ARG A 26 -6.29 -6.13 -11.25
N ASN A 27 -7.07 -5.10 -11.09
CA ASN A 27 -7.32 -4.17 -12.19
C ASN A 27 -6.18 -3.16 -12.36
N LEU A 28 -5.33 -3.04 -11.36
CA LEU A 28 -4.23 -2.08 -11.40
C LEU A 28 -2.90 -2.72 -11.74
N VAL A 29 -2.70 -3.94 -11.33
CA VAL A 29 -1.39 -4.58 -11.38
C VAL A 29 -1.44 -5.78 -12.31
N PRO A 30 -0.48 -5.90 -13.23
CA PRO A 30 -0.44 -7.08 -14.09
C PRO A 30 -0.37 -8.35 -13.25
N ARG A 31 -1.01 -9.39 -13.77
CA ARG A 31 -1.14 -10.63 -13.03
C ARG A 31 0.21 -11.23 -12.65
N ASP A 32 1.16 -11.13 -13.54
CA ASP A 32 2.48 -11.69 -13.28
C ASP A 32 3.31 -10.86 -12.30
N LYS A 33 2.80 -9.69 -11.91
CA LYS A 33 3.48 -8.82 -10.95
C LYS A 33 2.77 -8.77 -9.61
N LEU A 34 1.72 -9.53 -9.42
CA LEU A 34 0.96 -9.54 -8.18
C LEU A 34 1.09 -10.89 -7.50
N GLU A 35 1.58 -10.87 -6.26
CA GLU A 35 1.66 -12.08 -5.43
C GLU A 35 0.68 -11.92 -4.29
N VAL A 36 -0.22 -12.88 -4.15
CA VAL A 36 -1.27 -12.84 -3.15
C VAL A 36 -1.00 -13.88 -2.08
N TYR A 37 -1.08 -13.46 -0.84
CA TYR A 37 -0.86 -14.34 0.32
C TYR A 37 -2.07 -14.28 1.22
N ASN A 38 -2.58 -15.45 1.58
CA ASN A 38 -3.72 -15.55 2.49
C ASN A 38 -3.31 -16.04 3.86
N THR A 39 -2.05 -16.39 4.03
CA THR A 39 -1.54 -16.83 5.32
C THR A 39 -0.39 -15.93 5.74
N PHE A 40 -0.31 -15.73 7.05
CA PHE A 40 0.77 -14.92 7.59
C PHE A 40 2.13 -15.58 7.34
N GLU A 41 2.18 -16.90 7.47
CA GLU A 41 3.43 -17.64 7.26
C GLU A 41 3.95 -17.43 5.85
N GLY A 42 3.07 -17.56 4.86
CA GLY A 42 3.49 -17.39 3.48
C GLY A 42 4.00 -16.00 3.20
N PHE A 43 3.28 -15.01 3.74
CA PHE A 43 3.66 -13.63 3.54
C PHE A 43 5.00 -13.31 4.20
N SER A 44 5.18 -13.75 5.45
CA SER A 44 6.41 -13.46 6.17
C SER A 44 7.61 -14.18 5.54
N GLU A 45 7.40 -15.39 5.04
CA GLU A 45 8.46 -16.10 4.35
C GLU A 45 8.89 -15.36 3.09
N ARG A 46 7.91 -14.81 2.37
CA ARG A 46 8.24 -14.06 1.17
C ARG A 46 9.07 -12.82 1.50
N LEU A 47 8.75 -12.17 2.60
CA LEU A 47 9.49 -10.98 3.02
C LEU A 47 10.93 -11.30 3.43
N ARG A 48 11.17 -12.53 3.86
CA ARG A 48 12.51 -12.92 4.27
C ARG A 48 13.40 -13.29 3.10
N LYS A 49 12.83 -13.52 1.93
CA LYS A 49 13.62 -13.85 0.77
C LYS A 49 14.17 -12.60 0.12
N PRO A 50 15.37 -12.69 -0.46
CA PRO A 50 15.93 -11.54 -1.15
C PRO A 50 15.01 -11.08 -2.28
N MET A 51 14.94 -9.78 -2.46
CA MET A 51 14.13 -9.20 -3.51
C MET A 51 15.00 -8.37 -4.42
N ASP A 52 15.02 -8.78 -5.68
CA ASP A 52 15.77 -8.03 -6.68
C ASP A 52 15.03 -6.78 -7.11
N ASP A 53 13.72 -6.79 -6.97
CA ASP A 53 12.88 -5.69 -7.39
C ASP A 53 12.48 -4.84 -6.20
N ILE A 54 11.98 -3.66 -6.49
CA ILE A 54 11.49 -2.79 -5.43
C ILE A 54 10.14 -3.32 -4.97
N PRO A 55 10.03 -3.73 -3.72
CA PRO A 55 8.79 -4.31 -3.25
C PRO A 55 7.79 -3.24 -2.81
N VAL A 56 6.54 -3.47 -3.17
CA VAL A 56 5.41 -2.70 -2.68
C VAL A 56 4.41 -3.70 -2.12
N ALA A 57 3.93 -3.45 -0.93
CA ALA A 57 3.01 -4.38 -0.29
C ALA A 57 1.71 -3.69 0.09
N VAL A 58 0.62 -4.43 0.03
CA VAL A 58 -0.66 -4.00 0.57
C VAL A 58 -1.03 -5.04 1.61
N ILE A 59 -1.21 -4.59 2.84
CA ILE A 59 -1.41 -5.48 3.97
C ILE A 59 -2.76 -5.17 4.61
N LEU A 60 -3.64 -6.14 4.61
CA LEU A 60 -4.95 -6.00 5.24
C LEU A 60 -4.96 -6.74 6.57
N ALA A 61 -5.05 -5.99 7.65
CA ALA A 61 -5.22 -6.58 8.98
C ALA A 61 -6.71 -6.73 9.22
N ALA A 62 -7.20 -7.95 9.22
CA ALA A 62 -8.63 -8.20 9.36
C ALA A 62 -9.09 -8.05 10.80
N SER A 63 -8.19 -8.13 11.75
CA SER A 63 -8.50 -8.03 13.17
C SER A 63 -7.32 -7.42 13.89
N GLU A 64 -7.54 -7.09 15.16
CA GLU A 64 -6.47 -6.57 16.00
C GLU A 64 -5.36 -7.61 16.17
N ASP A 65 -5.73 -8.86 16.27
CA ASP A 65 -4.74 -9.93 16.37
C ASP A 65 -3.86 -9.98 15.13
N ASP A 66 -4.46 -9.84 13.96
CA ASP A 66 -3.69 -9.77 12.73
C ASP A 66 -2.71 -8.61 12.77
N LEU A 67 -3.18 -7.47 13.25
CA LEU A 67 -2.32 -6.29 13.30
C LEU A 67 -1.14 -6.50 14.22
N LEU A 68 -1.36 -7.12 15.37
CA LEU A 68 -0.28 -7.42 16.31
C LEU A 68 0.70 -8.41 15.70
N THR A 69 0.19 -9.37 14.94
CA THR A 69 1.05 -10.31 14.25
C THR A 69 1.93 -9.61 13.22
N ILE A 70 1.33 -8.67 12.48
CA ILE A 70 2.09 -7.88 11.52
C ILE A 70 3.15 -7.05 12.23
N LEU A 71 2.82 -6.51 13.39
CA LEU A 71 3.77 -5.73 14.16
C LEU A 71 4.99 -6.57 14.55
N SER A 72 4.79 -7.86 14.78
CA SER A 72 5.88 -8.73 15.17
C SER A 72 6.93 -8.91 14.07
N ILE A 73 6.57 -8.63 12.82
CA ILE A 73 7.52 -8.72 11.71
C ILE A 73 7.87 -7.33 11.16
N SER A 74 7.69 -6.30 11.96
CA SER A 74 7.94 -4.94 11.48
C SER A 74 9.37 -4.78 10.95
N HIS A 75 10.31 -5.54 11.49
CA HIS A 75 11.69 -5.46 11.01
C HIS A 75 11.84 -5.92 9.56
N LEU A 76 10.92 -6.73 9.08
CA LEU A 76 10.96 -7.17 7.69
C LEU A 76 10.35 -6.14 6.74
N LEU A 77 9.66 -5.14 7.29
CA LEU A 77 8.98 -4.14 6.48
C LEU A 77 9.79 -2.86 6.30
N TYR A 78 10.97 -2.80 6.88
CA TYR A 78 11.79 -1.60 6.81
C TYR A 78 12.04 -1.12 5.39
N ASP A 79 12.39 -2.02 4.52
CA ASP A 79 12.75 -1.66 3.15
C ASP A 79 11.60 -1.86 2.19
N VAL A 80 10.39 -2.06 2.70
CA VAL A 80 9.21 -2.30 1.88
C VAL A 80 8.31 -1.09 1.96
N ARG A 81 7.88 -0.59 0.81
CA ARG A 81 6.85 0.44 0.79
C ARG A 81 5.52 -0.27 0.89
N PHE A 82 4.72 0.10 1.89
CA PHE A 82 3.49 -0.63 2.04
C PHE A 82 2.33 0.25 2.45
N ILE A 83 1.15 -0.21 2.09
CA ILE A 83 -0.12 0.36 2.49
C ILE A 83 -0.70 -0.59 3.53
N LEU A 84 -1.13 -0.04 4.65
CA LEU A 84 -1.68 -0.85 5.73
C LEU A 84 -3.17 -0.52 5.87
N ILE A 85 -3.99 -1.55 5.88
CA ILE A 85 -5.43 -1.40 6.05
C ILE A 85 -5.79 -1.94 7.42
N LEU A 86 -6.35 -1.08 8.25
CA LEU A 86 -6.65 -1.39 9.64
C LEU A 86 -8.05 -1.98 9.79
N PRO A 87 -8.24 -2.83 10.82
CA PRO A 87 -9.55 -3.43 11.03
C PRO A 87 -10.59 -2.46 11.56
N ASP A 88 -10.16 -1.42 12.28
CA ASP A 88 -11.10 -0.45 12.83
C ASP A 88 -10.38 0.89 13.02
N ARG A 89 -11.09 1.86 13.56
CA ARG A 89 -10.57 3.22 13.76
C ARG A 89 -10.33 3.54 15.23
N ASP A 90 -10.27 2.54 16.08
CA ASP A 90 -10.01 2.75 17.49
C ASP A 90 -8.62 3.33 17.70
N ASP A 91 -8.49 4.19 18.71
CA ASP A 91 -7.24 4.87 18.96
C ASP A 91 -6.05 3.93 19.11
N PRO A 92 -6.13 2.84 19.88
CA PRO A 92 -4.98 1.95 19.98
C PRO A 92 -4.64 1.28 18.65
N THR A 93 -5.64 0.93 17.86
CA THR A 93 -5.41 0.32 16.55
C THR A 93 -4.68 1.29 15.63
N VAL A 94 -5.15 2.53 15.60
CA VAL A 94 -4.55 3.54 14.75
C VAL A 94 -3.12 3.84 15.20
N ALA A 95 -2.89 3.87 16.51
CA ALA A 95 -1.54 4.11 17.02
C ALA A 95 -0.56 3.03 16.58
N ILE A 96 -0.98 1.77 16.64
CA ILE A 96 -0.14 0.67 16.18
C ILE A 96 0.12 0.81 14.70
N GLY A 97 -0.93 1.15 13.93
CA GLY A 97 -0.76 1.33 12.50
C GLY A 97 0.29 2.37 12.16
N HIS A 98 0.23 3.50 12.83
CA HIS A 98 1.22 4.55 12.60
C HIS A 98 2.62 4.15 13.01
N SER A 99 2.75 3.33 14.04
CA SER A 99 4.06 2.92 14.49
C SER A 99 4.78 2.06 13.46
N LEU A 100 4.04 1.43 12.56
CA LEU A 100 4.62 0.61 11.50
C LEU A 100 5.12 1.45 10.32
N ARG A 101 4.75 2.72 10.29
CA ARG A 101 5.19 3.67 9.27
C ARG A 101 4.84 3.28 7.85
N PRO A 102 3.56 2.94 7.60
CA PRO A 102 3.15 2.68 6.23
C PRO A 102 3.11 3.96 5.40
N ARG A 103 3.12 3.80 4.10
CA ARG A 103 2.95 4.94 3.21
C ARG A 103 1.55 5.49 3.26
N PHE A 104 0.58 4.65 3.60
CA PHE A 104 -0.81 5.07 3.66
C PHE A 104 -1.56 4.13 4.59
N LEU A 105 -2.48 4.70 5.36
CA LEU A 105 -3.36 3.92 6.23
C LEU A 105 -4.77 3.94 5.66
N GLY A 106 -5.34 2.76 5.47
CA GLY A 106 -6.72 2.63 5.08
C GLY A 106 -7.50 1.89 6.14
N TYR A 107 -8.77 1.64 5.88
CA TYR A 107 -9.64 0.98 6.83
C TYR A 107 -10.47 -0.08 6.14
N LYS A 108 -10.68 -1.18 6.85
CA LYS A 108 -11.35 -2.34 6.30
C LYS A 108 -12.79 -2.03 5.85
N ASP A 109 -13.43 -1.09 6.53
CA ASP A 109 -14.81 -0.75 6.24
C ASP A 109 -14.97 0.26 5.10
N SER A 110 -13.88 0.65 4.47
CA SER A 110 -13.94 1.60 3.37
C SER A 110 -14.16 0.86 2.04
N ASP A 111 -14.36 1.64 0.98
CA ASP A 111 -14.50 1.07 -0.35
C ASP A 111 -13.14 0.90 -1.05
N PHE A 112 -12.05 1.16 -0.35
CA PHE A 112 -10.69 1.00 -0.83
C PHE A 112 -10.33 1.90 -2.00
N ARG A 113 -11.14 2.90 -2.25
CA ARG A 113 -10.87 3.82 -3.36
C ARG A 113 -9.57 4.57 -3.15
N GLU A 114 -9.37 5.04 -1.93
CA GLU A 114 -8.14 5.75 -1.61
C GLU A 114 -6.92 4.82 -1.67
N VAL A 115 -7.12 3.58 -1.23
CA VAL A 115 -6.04 2.61 -1.25
C VAL A 115 -5.58 2.36 -2.68
N THR A 116 -6.52 2.15 -3.59
CA THR A 116 -6.15 1.89 -4.98
C THR A 116 -5.54 3.12 -5.64
N ALA A 117 -6.02 4.30 -5.26
CA ALA A 117 -5.43 5.54 -5.82
C ALA A 117 -3.98 5.69 -5.38
N VAL A 118 -3.70 5.46 -4.10
CA VAL A 118 -2.33 5.57 -3.61
C VAL A 118 -1.45 4.49 -4.21
N LEU A 119 -1.97 3.27 -4.29
CA LEU A 119 -1.21 2.19 -4.89
C LEU A 119 -0.88 2.50 -6.35
N GLY A 120 -1.86 3.01 -7.09
CA GLY A 120 -1.63 3.37 -8.48
C GLY A 120 -0.52 4.39 -8.62
N LYS A 121 -0.49 5.36 -7.72
CA LYS A 121 0.56 6.35 -7.75
C LYS A 121 1.93 5.74 -7.45
N MET A 122 1.97 4.83 -6.48
CA MET A 122 3.23 4.20 -6.10
C MET A 122 3.83 3.38 -7.24
N ILE A 123 3.00 2.74 -8.03
CA ILE A 123 3.48 1.87 -9.09
C ILE A 123 3.43 2.51 -10.48
N GLY A 124 2.84 3.71 -10.58
CA GLY A 124 2.60 4.33 -11.88
C GLY A 124 3.86 4.51 -12.71
N GLY A 125 4.96 4.86 -12.08
CA GLY A 125 6.20 5.06 -12.79
C GLY A 125 6.78 3.79 -13.38
N PHE A 126 6.29 2.62 -12.96
CA PHE A 126 6.82 1.35 -13.41
C PHE A 126 5.96 0.72 -14.50
N TYR A 127 4.63 0.85 -14.38
CA TYR A 127 3.74 0.16 -15.30
C TYR A 127 3.08 1.07 -16.31
N CYS A 128 3.06 2.36 -16.02
CA CYS A 128 2.36 3.31 -16.86
C CYS A 128 3.28 4.24 -17.59
N SER A 129 4.54 3.88 -17.73
CA SER A 129 5.47 4.72 -18.47
C SER A 129 5.10 4.69 -19.94
N GLY A 130 5.40 5.76 -20.63
CA GLY A 130 5.12 5.82 -22.05
C GLY A 130 3.74 6.35 -22.32
N LYS A 131 2.96 5.60 -23.09
CA LYS A 131 1.71 6.12 -23.58
C LYS A 131 0.67 6.38 -22.51
N ALA A 132 0.75 5.68 -21.40
CA ALA A 132 -0.19 5.90 -20.32
C ALA A 132 0.22 7.05 -19.42
N LYS A 133 1.30 7.68 -19.77
CA LYS A 133 1.88 8.70 -18.92
C LYS A 133 0.94 9.86 -18.64
N ASP A 134 0.25 10.32 -19.65
CA ASP A 134 -0.63 11.46 -19.47
C ASP A 134 -1.76 11.16 -18.50
N SER A 135 -2.38 10.02 -18.67
CA SER A 135 -3.41 9.59 -17.75
C SER A 135 -2.88 9.45 -16.34
N ALA A 136 -1.75 8.78 -16.25
CA ALA A 136 -1.15 8.56 -14.94
C ALA A 136 -0.78 9.85 -14.26
N ALA A 137 -0.27 10.79 -15.06
CA ALA A 137 0.11 12.08 -14.49
C ALA A 137 -1.10 12.83 -13.96
N GLY A 138 -2.20 12.76 -14.68
CA GLY A 138 -3.41 13.42 -14.23
C GLY A 138 -3.92 12.84 -12.94
N GLN A 139 -3.93 11.54 -12.85
CA GLN A 139 -4.39 10.89 -11.64
C GLN A 139 -3.47 11.16 -10.46
N ALA A 140 -2.19 11.12 -10.71
CA ALA A 140 -1.23 11.38 -9.64
C ALA A 140 -1.39 12.81 -9.14
N TYR A 141 -1.66 13.72 -10.02
CA TYR A 141 -1.84 15.10 -9.65
C TYR A 141 -3.06 15.27 -8.75
N ALA A 142 -4.16 14.63 -9.11
CA ALA A 142 -5.37 14.71 -8.30
C ALA A 142 -5.16 14.13 -6.91
N VAL A 143 -4.49 12.99 -6.83
CA VAL A 143 -4.22 12.37 -5.55
C VAL A 143 -3.35 13.29 -4.69
N ARG A 144 -2.34 13.87 -5.30
CA ARG A 144 -1.44 14.75 -4.57
C ARG A 144 -2.18 15.96 -4.01
N GLN A 145 -3.10 16.50 -4.77
CA GLN A 145 -3.87 17.63 -4.28
C GLN A 145 -4.69 17.27 -3.07
N MET A 146 -5.33 16.12 -3.12
CA MET A 146 -6.13 15.68 -1.99
C MET A 146 -5.29 15.48 -0.74
N ILE A 147 -4.12 14.91 -0.91
CA ILE A 147 -3.25 14.64 0.23
C ILE A 147 -2.62 15.94 0.72
N GLY A 148 -2.25 16.80 -0.21
CA GLY A 148 -1.58 18.04 0.14
C GLY A 148 -2.38 18.93 1.05
N HIS A 149 -3.67 18.94 0.89
CA HIS A 149 -4.52 19.79 1.72
C HIS A 149 -4.63 19.32 3.15
N SER A 150 -4.37 18.12 3.39
CA SER A 150 -4.45 17.63 4.74
C SER A 150 -3.25 18.05 5.56
N ARG A 151 -2.26 18.57 4.91
CA ARG A 151 -1.09 18.96 5.60
C ARG A 151 -0.92 20.38 5.82
N ILE A 152 -1.04 21.06 5.32
CA ILE A 152 -0.46 22.34 5.34
C ILE A 152 -0.95 23.25 5.96
N THR A 153 -0.58 22.71 5.78
CA THR A 153 -0.72 23.09 5.83
C THR A 153 -0.45 23.20 6.24
N ARG A 154 0.20 23.59 6.32
CA ARG A 154 0.73 23.81 6.33
C ARG A 154 0.94 24.13 6.30
N ASN A 155 1.27 24.56 6.20
CA ASN A 155 1.67 24.98 5.88
C ASN A 155 1.45 25.37 5.75
N SER A 156 1.52 25.71 5.93
CA SER A 156 1.46 26.11 5.65
C SER A 156 1.24 26.56 5.78
N LEU A 157 1.52 26.98 6.15
CA LEU A 157 1.53 27.28 6.14
C LEU A 157 1.38 27.60 6.22
N HIS A 158 1.70 27.94 6.44
CA HIS A 158 1.85 28.15 6.38
C HIS A 158 1.75 28.59 6.40
N LYS A 159 1.97 28.97 6.65
CA LYS A 159 2.08 29.43 6.65
C LYS A 159 2.04 29.87 6.63
N SER A 160 2.07 30.18 6.85
CA SER A 160 2.12 30.47 6.82
C SER A 160 2.15 30.59 6.80
N ALA A 161 2.22 30.75 7.03
CA ALA A 161 2.13 30.89 7.00
C ALA A 161 2.04 30.83 6.86
#